data_1c35bd3ae0e3e3ada9b6c4c154bf7305
#
_entry.id   1c35bd3ae0e3e3ada9b6c4c154bf7305
#
_cell.length_a   1.000
_cell.length_b   1.000
_cell.length_c   1.000
_cell.angle_alpha   90.00
_cell.angle_beta   90.00
_cell.angle_gamma   90.00
#
_symmetry.space_group_name_H-M   'P 1'
#
loop_
_entity.id
_entity.type
_entity.pdbx_description
1 polymer ?
#
loop_
_entity_poly.entity_id
_entity_poly.type
_entity_poly.pdbx_seq_one_letter_code
_entity_poly.pdbx_strand_id
1 'polypeptide(L)'
;MTAIENKKLLTDIFEQMSLGNTRALSDAMADDFRWVFPGDWSWSGAWEPKRAVLEQLLRPLMAQFTEYRSTAETILAADDRVVVQARAEAVTTRGETYNQTYCFIFRVTEGKLREVVEHCDTALVERVLTRPAG
;
A
#
# COMPACT_ATOMS: atom_id res chain seq x y z
N MET A 1 7.86 -11.55 17.41
CA MET A 1 7.56 -12.10 16.07
C MET A 1 8.87 -12.24 15.29
N THR A 2 9.00 -13.30 14.55
CA THR A 2 10.19 -13.55 13.72
C THR A 2 9.99 -12.95 12.32
N ALA A 3 11.09 -12.83 11.59
CA ALA A 3 11.04 -12.40 10.19
C ALA A 3 10.17 -13.35 9.34
N ILE A 4 10.24 -14.65 9.62
CA ILE A 4 9.43 -15.66 8.93
C ILE A 4 7.94 -15.41 9.17
N GLU A 5 7.56 -15.14 10.42
CA GLU A 5 6.17 -14.85 10.78
C GLU A 5 5.69 -13.55 10.15
N ASN A 6 6.54 -12.52 10.12
CA ASN A 6 6.22 -11.24 9.49
C ASN A 6 6.05 -11.40 7.98
N LYS A 7 6.89 -12.21 7.33
CA LYS A 7 6.76 -12.53 5.92
C LYS A 7 5.42 -13.23 5.63
N LYS A 8 5.04 -14.18 6.50
CA LYS A 8 3.77 -14.89 6.35
C LYS A 8 2.59 -13.92 6.46
N LEU A 9 2.64 -12.98 7.39
CA LEU A 9 1.60 -11.96 7.54
C LEU A 9 1.38 -11.22 6.23
N LEU A 10 2.44 -10.70 5.62
CA LEU A 10 2.33 -9.96 4.36
C LEU A 10 1.94 -10.86 3.19
N THR A 11 2.40 -12.11 3.17
CA THR A 11 2.01 -13.07 2.15
C THR A 11 0.49 -13.29 2.18
N ASP A 12 -0.07 -13.50 3.37
CA ASP A 12 -1.51 -13.72 3.54
C ASP A 12 -2.32 -12.46 3.18
N ILE A 13 -1.84 -11.27 3.56
CA ILE A 13 -2.49 -10.00 3.23
C ILE A 13 -2.57 -9.83 1.71
N PHE A 14 -1.46 -9.99 1.00
CA PHE A 14 -1.43 -9.79 -0.46
C PHE A 14 -2.20 -10.88 -1.20
N GLU A 15 -2.24 -12.09 -0.66
CA GLU A 15 -3.10 -13.14 -1.23
C GLU A 15 -4.56 -12.72 -1.18
N GLN A 16 -5.03 -12.20 -0.04
CA GLN A 16 -6.40 -11.70 0.10
C GLN A 16 -6.67 -10.51 -0.84
N MET A 17 -5.71 -9.60 -0.96
CA MET A 17 -5.84 -8.45 -1.86
C MET A 17 -5.94 -8.89 -3.33
N SER A 18 -5.22 -9.93 -3.72
CA SER A 18 -5.30 -10.46 -5.10
C SER A 18 -6.67 -11.08 -5.39
N LEU A 19 -7.40 -11.50 -4.35
CA LEU A 19 -8.76 -12.02 -4.45
C LEU A 19 -9.83 -10.93 -4.34
N GLY A 20 -9.40 -9.66 -4.23
CA GLY A 20 -10.31 -8.52 -4.14
C GLY A 20 -10.66 -8.07 -2.72
N ASN A 21 -10.09 -8.72 -1.68
CA ASN A 21 -10.30 -8.30 -0.30
C ASN A 21 -9.28 -7.21 0.07
N THR A 22 -9.62 -5.96 -0.22
CA THR A 22 -8.74 -4.81 0.05
C THR A 22 -8.67 -4.46 1.54
N ARG A 23 -9.59 -4.95 2.37
CA ARG A 23 -9.61 -4.68 3.80
C ARG A 23 -8.53 -5.43 4.56
N ALA A 24 -7.96 -6.48 3.97
CA ALA A 24 -6.93 -7.29 4.62
C ALA A 24 -5.73 -6.42 5.06
N LEU A 25 -5.35 -5.44 4.25
CA LEU A 25 -4.25 -4.54 4.56
C LEU A 25 -4.61 -3.62 5.74
N SER A 26 -5.76 -2.95 5.67
CA SER A 26 -6.16 -2.02 6.71
C SER A 26 -6.43 -2.71 8.04
N ASP A 27 -6.97 -3.92 8.01
CA ASP A 27 -7.24 -4.68 9.24
C ASP A 27 -5.96 -5.04 10.00
N ALA A 28 -4.84 -5.15 9.30
CA ALA A 28 -3.54 -5.47 9.90
C ALA A 28 -2.79 -4.25 10.44
N MET A 29 -3.26 -3.04 10.15
CA MET A 29 -2.59 -1.81 10.58
C MET A 29 -2.75 -1.59 12.08
N ALA A 30 -1.64 -1.20 12.73
CA ALA A 30 -1.69 -0.69 14.10
C ALA A 30 -2.39 0.68 14.12
N ASP A 31 -2.91 1.08 15.28
CA ASP A 31 -3.60 2.37 15.41
C ASP A 31 -2.70 3.56 15.09
N ASP A 32 -1.40 3.43 15.31
CA ASP A 32 -0.41 4.48 15.02
C ASP A 32 0.23 4.33 13.64
N PHE A 33 -0.36 3.55 12.75
CA PHE A 33 0.19 3.24 11.43
C PHE A 33 0.49 4.51 10.63
N ARG A 34 1.61 4.44 9.87
CA ARG A 34 2.10 5.54 9.06
C ARG A 34 2.35 5.08 7.63
N TRP A 35 1.84 5.83 6.65
CA TRP A 35 2.08 5.58 5.23
C TRP A 35 2.96 6.69 4.66
N VAL A 36 4.12 6.33 4.13
CA VAL A 36 5.11 7.29 3.65
C VAL A 36 5.29 7.19 2.14
N PHE A 37 5.21 8.32 1.46
CA PHE A 37 5.66 8.46 0.08
C PHE A 37 6.97 9.24 0.11
N PRO A 38 8.12 8.56 -0.10
CA PRO A 38 9.41 9.24 -0.03
C PRO A 38 9.69 10.05 -1.28
N GLY A 39 10.72 10.87 -1.23
CA GLY A 39 11.18 11.65 -2.36
C GLY A 39 10.70 13.09 -2.32
N ASP A 40 10.76 13.74 -3.48
CA ASP A 40 10.38 15.13 -3.64
C ASP A 40 9.50 15.27 -4.89
N TRP A 41 8.27 14.87 -4.75
CA TRP A 41 7.27 14.89 -5.82
C TRP A 41 5.90 15.23 -5.20
N SER A 42 4.86 15.32 -6.04
CA SER A 42 3.58 15.90 -5.60
C SER A 42 2.91 15.17 -4.43
N TRP A 43 3.13 13.84 -4.29
CA TRP A 43 2.54 13.08 -3.19
C TRP A 43 3.51 12.85 -2.02
N SER A 44 4.75 13.36 -2.09
CA SER A 44 5.73 13.14 -1.03
C SER A 44 5.22 13.61 0.32
N GLY A 45 5.48 12.82 1.36
CA GLY A 45 5.05 13.09 2.71
C GLY A 45 4.57 11.84 3.41
N ALA A 46 3.85 12.04 4.49
CA ALA A 46 3.33 10.94 5.30
C ALA A 46 1.90 11.22 5.75
N TRP A 47 1.12 10.15 5.80
CA TRP A 47 -0.21 10.15 6.42
C TRP A 47 -0.14 9.29 7.67
N GLU A 48 -0.62 9.80 8.79
CA GLU A 48 -0.70 9.10 10.08
C GLU A 48 -1.68 9.82 11.00
N PRO A 49 -2.28 9.16 11.98
CA PRO A 49 -2.23 7.73 12.28
C PRO A 49 -3.11 6.91 11.34
N LYS A 50 -3.39 5.65 11.66
CA LYS A 50 -4.22 4.75 10.84
C LYS A 50 -5.50 5.42 10.36
N ARG A 51 -6.21 6.11 11.24
CA ARG A 51 -7.47 6.77 10.90
C ARG A 51 -7.29 7.76 9.74
N ALA A 52 -6.25 8.59 9.80
CA ALA A 52 -5.95 9.53 8.73
C ALA A 52 -5.56 8.81 7.44
N VAL A 53 -4.80 7.71 7.54
CA VAL A 53 -4.45 6.89 6.37
C VAL A 53 -5.72 6.38 5.69
N LEU A 54 -6.67 5.88 6.46
CA LEU A 54 -7.92 5.33 5.89
C LEU A 54 -8.82 6.43 5.31
N GLU A 55 -9.01 7.52 6.04
CA GLU A 55 -9.97 8.57 5.66
C GLU A 55 -9.41 9.56 4.64
N GLN A 56 -8.13 9.91 4.75
CA GLN A 56 -7.53 10.98 3.95
C GLN A 56 -6.69 10.48 2.79
N LEU A 57 -6.21 9.24 2.82
CA LEU A 57 -5.42 8.66 1.75
C LEU A 57 -6.17 7.55 1.01
N LEU A 58 -6.45 6.44 1.67
CA LEU A 58 -6.92 5.23 0.98
C LEU A 58 -8.35 5.37 0.45
N ARG A 59 -9.27 5.92 1.23
CA ARG A 59 -10.65 6.07 0.78
C ARG A 59 -10.76 6.98 -0.45
N PRO A 60 -10.20 8.20 -0.45
CA PRO A 60 -10.26 9.04 -1.65
C PRO A 60 -9.43 8.49 -2.80
N LEU A 61 -8.34 7.77 -2.52
CA LEU A 61 -7.54 7.14 -3.57
C LEU A 61 -8.34 6.01 -4.25
N MET A 62 -8.90 5.10 -3.47
CA MET A 62 -9.63 3.95 -4.02
C MET A 62 -10.93 4.39 -4.71
N ALA A 63 -11.51 5.52 -4.34
CA ALA A 63 -12.67 6.09 -5.03
C ALA A 63 -12.37 6.50 -6.48
N GLN A 64 -11.11 6.61 -6.85
CA GLN A 64 -10.70 6.94 -8.21
C GLN A 64 -10.72 5.73 -9.15
N PHE A 65 -10.95 4.52 -8.61
CA PHE A 65 -10.92 3.28 -9.40
C PHE A 65 -12.29 2.62 -9.47
N THR A 66 -12.60 2.02 -10.63
CA THR A 66 -13.70 1.07 -10.77
C THR A 66 -13.24 -0.35 -10.54
N GLU A 67 -11.97 -0.63 -10.82
CA GLU A 67 -11.33 -1.94 -10.61
C GLU A 67 -9.94 -1.71 -10.07
N TYR A 68 -9.55 -2.49 -9.07
CA TYR A 68 -8.20 -2.46 -8.51
C TYR A 68 -7.83 -3.86 -8.00
N ARG A 69 -6.75 -4.41 -8.54
CA ARG A 69 -6.22 -5.70 -8.08
C ARG A 69 -4.73 -5.56 -7.90
N SER A 70 -4.23 -5.98 -6.74
CA SER A 70 -2.81 -5.95 -6.42
C SER A 70 -2.29 -7.37 -6.24
N THR A 71 -1.13 -7.66 -6.83
CA THR A 71 -0.50 -8.97 -6.77
C THR A 71 0.95 -8.80 -6.34
N ALA A 72 1.35 -9.53 -5.30
CA ALA A 72 2.74 -9.56 -4.87
C ALA A 72 3.55 -10.50 -5.77
N GLU A 73 4.73 -10.06 -6.19
CA GLU A 73 5.63 -10.86 -7.02
C GLU A 73 6.81 -11.40 -6.21
N THR A 74 7.32 -10.61 -5.26
CA THR A 74 8.44 -10.99 -4.40
C THR A 74 8.20 -10.46 -3.01
N ILE A 75 8.39 -11.31 -2.00
CA ILE A 75 8.29 -10.92 -0.59
C ILE A 75 9.55 -11.38 0.14
N LEU A 76 10.27 -10.44 0.72
CA LEU A 76 11.49 -10.70 1.48
C LEU A 76 11.34 -10.12 2.88
N ALA A 77 11.89 -10.79 3.88
CA ALA A 77 11.83 -10.30 5.25
C ALA A 77 13.19 -10.38 5.93
N ALA A 78 13.50 -9.36 6.70
CA ALA A 78 14.69 -9.29 7.53
C ALA A 78 14.36 -8.43 8.75
N ASP A 79 14.67 -8.93 9.94
CA ASP A 79 14.36 -8.27 11.21
C ASP A 79 12.86 -7.92 11.29
N ASP A 80 12.52 -6.66 11.52
CA ASP A 80 11.13 -6.17 11.55
C ASP A 80 10.65 -5.60 10.22
N ARG A 81 11.40 -5.77 9.14
CA ARG A 81 11.08 -5.26 7.81
C ARG A 81 10.62 -6.36 6.88
N VAL A 82 9.59 -6.07 6.10
CA VAL A 82 9.15 -6.93 4.99
C VAL A 82 9.09 -6.09 3.73
N VAL A 83 9.82 -6.52 2.70
CA VAL A 83 9.81 -5.86 1.41
C VAL A 83 8.90 -6.63 0.47
N VAL A 84 7.95 -5.94 -0.15
CA VAL A 84 7.01 -6.53 -1.10
C VAL A 84 7.13 -5.81 -2.43
N GLN A 85 7.59 -6.52 -3.44
CA GLN A 85 7.49 -6.05 -4.82
C GLN A 85 6.15 -6.53 -5.36
N ALA A 86 5.33 -5.60 -5.82
CA ALA A 86 3.97 -5.89 -6.25
C ALA A 86 3.63 -5.09 -7.50
N ARG A 87 2.53 -5.47 -8.13
CA ARG A 87 1.96 -4.72 -9.24
C ARG A 87 0.46 -4.61 -9.05
N ALA A 88 -0.10 -3.55 -9.58
CA ALA A 88 -1.54 -3.37 -9.63
C ALA A 88 -2.01 -3.39 -11.07
N GLU A 89 -3.19 -3.95 -11.27
CA GLU A 89 -3.96 -3.83 -12.50
C GLU A 89 -5.25 -3.14 -12.13
N ALA A 90 -5.42 -1.92 -12.65
CA ALA A 90 -6.53 -1.08 -12.23
C ALA A 90 -7.09 -0.28 -13.39
N VAL A 91 -8.34 0.12 -13.24
CA VAL A 91 -9.04 0.99 -14.19
C VAL A 91 -9.67 2.13 -13.39
N THR A 92 -9.44 3.35 -13.82
CA THR A 92 -10.01 4.53 -13.16
C THR A 92 -11.49 4.70 -13.51
N THR A 93 -12.17 5.58 -12.77
CA THR A 93 -13.55 5.95 -13.05
C THR A 93 -13.74 6.63 -14.41
N ARG A 94 -12.65 7.11 -15.00
CA ARG A 94 -12.65 7.70 -16.36
C ARG A 94 -12.31 6.68 -17.43
N GLY A 95 -12.10 5.41 -17.06
CA GLY A 95 -11.77 4.34 -17.99
C GLY A 95 -10.29 4.26 -18.36
N GLU A 96 -9.42 4.96 -17.64
CA GLU A 96 -7.98 4.92 -17.90
C GLU A 96 -7.35 3.70 -17.22
N THR A 97 -6.41 3.07 -17.91
CA THR A 97 -5.62 1.97 -17.33
C THR A 97 -4.60 2.52 -16.36
N TYR A 98 -4.51 1.88 -15.18
CA TYR A 98 -3.52 2.22 -14.18
C TYR A 98 -2.80 0.93 -13.75
N ASN A 99 -1.77 0.55 -14.50
CA ASN A 99 -0.94 -0.62 -14.20
C ASN A 99 0.31 -0.15 -13.49
N GLN A 100 0.30 -0.23 -12.17
CA GLN A 100 1.35 0.31 -11.32
C GLN A 100 2.32 -0.79 -10.88
N THR A 101 3.58 -0.39 -10.68
CA THR A 101 4.59 -1.22 -10.04
C THR A 101 4.97 -0.61 -8.71
N TYR A 102 5.11 -1.48 -7.69
CA TYR A 102 5.38 -1.05 -6.33
C TYR A 102 6.58 -1.77 -5.74
N CYS A 103 7.29 -1.05 -4.89
CA CYS A 103 8.13 -1.66 -3.87
C CYS A 103 7.69 -1.09 -2.53
N PHE A 104 7.03 -1.90 -1.73
CA PHE A 104 6.59 -1.54 -0.38
C PHE A 104 7.61 -2.04 0.63
N ILE A 105 7.97 -1.20 1.57
CA ILE A 105 8.80 -1.62 2.71
C ILE A 105 7.95 -1.43 3.96
N PHE A 106 7.49 -2.56 4.52
CA PHE A 106 6.69 -2.57 5.74
C PHE A 106 7.56 -2.73 6.96
N ARG A 107 7.20 -2.05 8.03
CA ARG A 107 7.72 -2.34 9.36
C ARG A 107 6.62 -3.02 10.16
N VAL A 108 6.94 -4.18 10.72
CA VAL A 108 5.99 -5.03 11.43
C VAL A 108 6.51 -5.30 12.84
N THR A 109 5.72 -4.99 13.84
CA THR A 109 6.03 -5.34 15.23
C THR A 109 4.77 -5.84 15.92
N GLU A 110 4.92 -6.88 16.76
CA GLU A 110 3.81 -7.46 17.52
C GLU A 110 2.63 -7.88 16.65
N GLY A 111 2.92 -8.39 15.44
CA GLY A 111 1.89 -8.87 14.53
C GLY A 111 1.06 -7.78 13.86
N LYS A 112 1.49 -6.51 13.94
CA LYS A 112 0.79 -5.37 13.35
C LYS A 112 1.71 -4.60 12.42
N LEU A 113 1.12 -4.04 11.37
CA LEU A 113 1.81 -3.12 10.47
C LEU A 113 1.95 -1.78 11.17
N ARG A 114 3.18 -1.28 11.29
CA ARG A 114 3.48 0.01 11.92
C ARG A 114 3.71 1.11 10.91
N GLU A 115 4.30 0.76 9.76
CA GLU A 115 4.66 1.71 8.73
C GLU A 115 4.77 1.01 7.39
N VAL A 116 4.45 1.72 6.33
CA VAL A 116 4.86 1.35 4.97
C VAL A 116 5.51 2.54 4.30
N VAL A 117 6.62 2.28 3.62
CA VAL A 117 7.23 3.22 2.69
C VAL A 117 6.93 2.71 1.29
N GLU A 118 6.21 3.50 0.50
CA GLU A 118 5.82 3.11 -0.84
C GLU A 118 6.70 3.76 -1.89
N HIS A 119 7.38 2.92 -2.68
CA HIS A 119 8.05 3.33 -3.91
C HIS A 119 7.19 2.84 -5.09
N CYS A 120 6.97 3.70 -6.06
CA CYS A 120 6.15 3.36 -7.22
C CYS A 120 6.58 4.18 -8.44
N ASP A 121 5.94 3.94 -9.58
CA ASP A 121 6.10 4.78 -10.76
C ASP A 121 5.35 6.09 -10.52
N THR A 122 6.08 7.10 -10.04
CA THR A 122 5.49 8.39 -9.68
C THR A 122 5.00 9.18 -10.89
N ALA A 123 5.63 8.99 -12.05
CA ALA A 123 5.18 9.63 -13.28
C ALA A 123 3.78 9.13 -13.67
N LEU A 124 3.52 7.83 -13.50
CA LEU A 124 2.20 7.26 -13.76
C LEU A 124 1.16 7.84 -12.79
N VAL A 125 1.49 7.94 -11.51
CA VAL A 125 0.60 8.52 -10.50
C VAL A 125 0.20 9.93 -10.91
N GLU A 126 1.18 10.77 -11.22
CA GLU A 126 0.93 12.18 -11.54
C GLU A 126 0.14 12.35 -12.82
N ARG A 127 0.32 11.47 -13.81
CA ARG A 127 -0.39 11.53 -15.07
C ARG A 127 -1.87 11.09 -14.97
N VAL A 128 -2.16 10.13 -14.11
CA VAL A 128 -3.47 9.45 -14.09
C VAL A 128 -4.33 9.79 -12.87
N LEU A 129 -3.72 9.98 -11.72
CA LEU A 129 -4.45 10.14 -10.46
C LEU A 129 -4.40 11.58 -9.93
N THR A 130 -5.40 11.88 -9.10
CA THR A 130 -5.44 13.14 -8.35
C THR A 130 -4.98 12.88 -6.92
N ARG A 131 -4.07 13.71 -6.42
CA ARG A 131 -3.57 13.58 -5.06
C ARG A 131 -4.71 13.73 -4.06
N PRO A 132 -4.89 12.78 -3.14
CA PRO A 132 -5.88 12.93 -2.07
C PRO A 132 -5.56 14.17 -1.22
N ALA A 133 -6.61 14.93 -0.89
CA ALA A 133 -6.47 16.08 0.01
C ALA A 133 -6.25 15.58 1.43
N GLY A 134 -5.27 16.20 2.13
CA GLY A 134 -5.01 15.75 3.50
C GLY A 134 -3.91 16.54 4.14
#